data_262abd46d9a2253721d7a5fb1cf3e0ec
#
_entry.id   262abd46d9a2253721d7a5fb1cf3e0ec
#
_cell.length_a   1.000
_cell.length_b   1.000
_cell.length_c   1.000
_cell.angle_alpha   90.00
_cell.angle_beta   90.00
_cell.angle_gamma   90.00
#
_symmetry.space_group_name_H-M   'P 1'
#
loop_
_entity.id
_entity.type
_entity.pdbx_description
1 polymer ?
#
loop_
_entity_poly.entity_id
_entity_poly.type
_entity_poly.pdbx_seq_one_letter_code
_entity_poly.pdbx_strand_id
1 'polypeptide(L)'
;MKEVIHSEYRGYSADIRYSEADGMLVGHVAGIRAIIGFHGESVGEVRKAFEEAVDFYLDTEPNPEKPFSGRITLQVTPEIHAELFRKAQKAGADSLDTWLVKELKQSVLHA
;
A
#
# COMPACT_ATOMS: atom_id res chain seq x y z
N MET A 1 8.47 21.99 1.76
CA MET A 1 8.46 20.53 1.62
C MET A 1 7.77 19.91 2.84
N LYS A 2 6.96 18.92 2.62
CA LYS A 2 6.22 18.29 3.72
C LYS A 2 6.96 17.05 4.19
N GLU A 3 7.12 16.95 5.49
CA GLU A 3 7.74 15.78 6.09
C GLU A 3 6.73 14.65 6.19
N VAL A 4 7.25 13.43 6.04
CA VAL A 4 6.48 12.21 6.20
C VAL A 4 7.01 11.47 7.41
N ILE A 5 6.13 11.10 8.31
CA ILE A 5 6.48 10.35 9.52
C ILE A 5 6.07 8.91 9.30
N HIS A 6 7.05 8.02 9.32
CA HIS A 6 6.79 6.59 9.17
C HIS A 6 6.57 5.96 10.54
N SER A 7 5.52 5.16 10.69
CA SER A 7 5.21 4.46 11.94
C SER A 7 4.87 3.00 11.66
N GLU A 8 5.22 2.13 12.61
CA GLU A 8 4.93 0.70 12.53
C GLU A 8 4.36 0.22 13.86
N TYR A 9 3.41 -0.71 13.78
CA TYR A 9 2.78 -1.28 14.98
C TYR A 9 2.13 -2.62 14.61
N ARG A 10 2.48 -3.67 15.33
CA ARG A 10 1.93 -5.03 15.15
C ARG A 10 2.00 -5.52 13.71
N GLY A 11 3.07 -5.19 13.00
CA GLY A 11 3.26 -5.58 11.61
C GLY A 11 2.58 -4.66 10.59
N TYR A 12 1.84 -3.66 11.03
CA TYR A 12 1.20 -2.69 10.16
C TYR A 12 2.01 -1.41 10.13
N SER A 13 1.98 -0.71 9.02
CA SER A 13 2.71 0.54 8.88
C SER A 13 1.82 1.64 8.31
N ALA A 14 2.25 2.87 8.50
CA ALA A 14 1.56 4.03 7.97
C ALA A 14 2.55 5.17 7.77
N ASP A 15 2.29 5.96 6.73
CA ASP A 15 2.98 7.22 6.52
C ASP A 15 2.03 8.33 6.92
N ILE A 16 2.51 9.20 7.79
CA ILE A 16 1.72 10.27 8.39
C ILE A 16 2.21 11.60 7.83
N ARG A 17 1.27 12.43 7.40
CA ARG A 17 1.58 13.74 6.80
C ARG A 17 0.73 14.82 7.42
N TYR A 18 1.24 16.05 7.37
CA TYR A 18 0.47 17.20 7.79
C TYR A 18 -0.55 17.56 6.70
N SER A 19 -1.79 17.71 7.07
CA SER A 19 -2.86 18.16 6.17
C SER A 19 -3.15 19.63 6.45
N GLU A 20 -2.83 20.50 5.49
CA GLU A 20 -3.12 21.91 5.63
C GLU A 20 -4.62 22.18 5.67
N ALA A 21 -5.38 21.41 4.89
CA ALA A 21 -6.83 21.54 4.85
C ALA A 21 -7.48 21.26 6.19
N ASP A 22 -6.96 20.26 6.92
CA ASP A 22 -7.53 19.84 8.20
C ASP A 22 -6.79 20.45 9.40
N GLY A 23 -5.61 21.03 9.18
CA GLY A 23 -4.82 21.61 10.24
C GLY A 23 -4.28 20.59 11.23
N MET A 24 -4.05 19.36 10.79
CA MET A 24 -3.61 18.28 11.66
C MET A 24 -2.81 17.24 10.89
N LEU A 25 -2.19 16.34 11.63
CA LEU A 25 -1.47 15.20 11.04
C LEU A 25 -2.47 14.10 10.72
N VAL A 26 -2.35 13.52 9.53
CA VAL A 26 -3.27 12.47 9.06
C VAL A 26 -2.49 11.32 8.45
N GLY A 27 -3.05 10.12 8.49
CA GLY A 27 -2.44 8.96 7.88
C GLY A 27 -3.43 7.86 7.61
N HIS A 28 -2.97 6.85 6.90
CA HIS A 28 -3.73 5.65 6.58
C HIS A 28 -2.86 4.43 6.79
N VAL A 29 -3.47 3.33 7.20
CA VAL A 29 -2.76 2.07 7.32
C VAL A 29 -2.40 1.59 5.91
N ALA A 30 -1.13 1.28 5.70
CA ALA A 30 -0.61 0.89 4.39
C ALA A 30 -0.71 -0.61 4.16
N GLY A 31 -0.75 -1.01 2.88
CA GLY A 31 -0.59 -2.41 2.48
C GLY A 31 -1.82 -3.28 2.62
N ILE A 32 -2.98 -2.70 2.92
CA ILE A 32 -4.25 -3.44 2.98
C ILE A 32 -5.30 -2.73 2.12
N ARG A 33 -6.36 -3.45 1.75
CA ARG A 33 -7.44 -2.87 0.94
C ARG A 33 -8.40 -2.04 1.76
N ALA A 34 -8.57 -2.39 3.02
CA ALA A 34 -9.42 -1.61 3.92
C ALA A 34 -8.85 -0.20 4.07
N ILE A 35 -9.75 0.79 4.05
CA ILE A 35 -9.33 2.18 4.23
C ILE A 35 -9.46 2.53 5.70
N ILE A 36 -8.34 2.57 6.39
CA ILE A 36 -8.28 2.85 7.83
C ILE A 36 -7.46 4.11 8.02
N GLY A 37 -8.16 5.21 8.28
CA GLY A 37 -7.53 6.51 8.49
C GLY A 37 -7.49 6.86 9.97
N PHE A 38 -6.60 7.79 10.30
CA PHE A 38 -6.46 8.30 11.66
C PHE A 38 -5.83 9.68 11.61
N HIS A 39 -5.94 10.43 12.67
CA HIS A 39 -5.41 11.79 12.74
C HIS A 39 -5.03 12.17 14.17
N GLY A 40 -4.29 13.27 14.29
CA GLY A 40 -3.89 13.81 15.58
C GLY A 40 -3.28 15.19 15.41
N GLU A 41 -3.22 15.96 16.47
CA GLU A 41 -2.67 17.32 16.45
C GLU A 41 -1.17 17.36 16.75
N SER A 42 -0.62 16.26 17.24
CA SER A 42 0.82 16.13 17.50
C SER A 42 1.32 14.79 17.03
N VAL A 43 2.65 14.65 16.94
CA VAL A 43 3.26 13.37 16.52
C VAL A 43 2.87 12.26 17.50
N GLY A 44 2.95 12.52 18.81
CA GLY A 44 2.56 11.53 19.82
C GLY A 44 1.10 11.14 19.71
N GLU A 45 0.23 12.12 19.51
CA GLU A 45 -1.21 11.90 19.40
C GLU A 45 -1.57 11.09 18.14
N VAL A 46 -1.00 11.43 16.99
CA VAL A 46 -1.30 10.72 15.74
C VAL A 46 -0.75 9.30 15.76
N ARG A 47 0.40 9.07 16.40
CA ARG A 47 0.94 7.72 16.55
C ARG A 47 0.05 6.86 17.43
N LYS A 48 -0.45 7.43 18.52
CA LYS A 48 -1.39 6.72 19.38
C LYS A 48 -2.68 6.40 18.64
N ALA A 49 -3.18 7.35 17.84
CA ALA A 49 -4.37 7.13 17.03
C ALA A 49 -4.15 6.00 16.02
N PHE A 50 -2.97 5.93 15.41
CA PHE A 50 -2.59 4.85 14.51
C PHE A 50 -2.65 3.49 15.24
N GLU A 51 -2.03 3.39 16.42
CA GLU A 51 -2.01 2.16 17.17
C GLU A 51 -3.42 1.72 17.57
N GLU A 52 -4.25 2.65 18.03
CA GLU A 52 -5.64 2.36 18.37
C GLU A 52 -6.43 1.89 17.13
N ALA A 53 -6.18 2.49 15.98
CA ALA A 53 -6.85 2.09 14.76
C ALA A 53 -6.47 0.67 14.33
N VAL A 54 -5.20 0.31 14.46
CA VAL A 54 -4.73 -1.05 14.17
C VAL A 54 -5.36 -2.03 15.18
N ASP A 55 -5.35 -1.71 16.46
CA ASP A 55 -5.93 -2.56 17.48
C ASP A 55 -7.42 -2.79 17.21
N PHE A 56 -8.14 -1.74 16.89
CA PHE A 56 -9.56 -1.83 16.60
C PHE A 56 -9.82 -2.72 15.37
N TYR A 57 -9.03 -2.54 14.32
CA TYR A 57 -9.15 -3.34 13.12
C TYR A 57 -8.93 -4.84 13.42
N LEU A 58 -7.89 -5.15 14.17
CA LEU A 58 -7.58 -6.54 14.52
C LEU A 58 -8.61 -7.16 15.45
N ASP A 59 -9.21 -6.35 16.32
CA ASP A 59 -10.23 -6.84 17.26
C ASP A 59 -11.60 -7.05 16.62
N THR A 60 -11.91 -6.28 15.58
CA THR A 60 -13.26 -6.29 14.99
C THR A 60 -13.33 -7.02 13.66
N GLU A 61 -12.22 -7.18 12.93
CA GLU A 61 -12.23 -7.83 11.64
C GLU A 61 -11.99 -9.33 11.80
N PRO A 62 -12.96 -10.20 11.43
CA PRO A 62 -12.80 -11.65 11.57
C PRO A 62 -11.61 -12.20 10.77
N ASN A 63 -11.31 -11.61 9.61
CA ASN A 63 -10.22 -12.04 8.75
C ASN A 63 -9.35 -10.84 8.39
N PRO A 64 -8.55 -10.33 9.32
CA PRO A 64 -7.75 -9.15 9.05
C PRO A 64 -6.72 -9.42 7.95
N GLU A 65 -6.58 -8.47 7.03
CA GLU A 65 -5.59 -8.57 5.97
C GLU A 65 -4.20 -8.38 6.55
N LYS A 66 -3.26 -9.18 6.06
CA LYS A 66 -1.85 -8.97 6.37
C LYS A 66 -1.30 -7.93 5.40
N PRO A 67 -0.55 -6.94 5.87
CA PRO A 67 0.05 -5.95 4.98
C PRO A 67 0.99 -6.62 4.00
N PHE A 68 0.97 -6.12 2.78
CA PHE A 68 1.88 -6.60 1.73
C PHE A 68 1.78 -8.11 1.53
N SER A 69 0.57 -8.56 1.22
CA SER A 69 0.25 -9.99 1.05
C SER A 69 0.95 -10.65 -0.13
N GLY A 70 1.57 -9.88 -1.03
CA GLY A 70 2.11 -10.38 -2.27
C GLY A 70 1.10 -10.37 -3.41
N ARG A 71 -0.12 -9.95 -3.15
CA ARG A 71 -1.16 -9.85 -4.19
C ARG A 71 -1.37 -8.39 -4.55
N ILE A 72 -1.26 -8.11 -5.84
CA ILE A 72 -1.44 -6.76 -6.38
C ILE A 72 -2.47 -6.82 -7.49
N THR A 73 -3.41 -5.88 -7.48
CA THR A 73 -4.37 -5.71 -8.58
C THR A 73 -4.05 -4.40 -9.27
N LEU A 74 -3.81 -4.46 -10.58
CA LEU A 74 -3.47 -3.28 -11.37
C LEU A 74 -4.56 -3.02 -12.39
N GLN A 75 -4.88 -1.75 -12.57
CA GLN A 75 -5.82 -1.33 -13.60
C GLN A 75 -5.10 -0.44 -14.61
N VAL A 76 -5.11 -0.86 -15.88
CA VAL A 76 -4.51 -0.14 -16.99
C VAL A 76 -5.55 0.05 -18.08
N THR A 77 -5.20 0.79 -19.12
CA THR A 77 -6.11 0.92 -20.25
C THR A 77 -6.12 -0.36 -21.09
N PRO A 78 -7.20 -0.62 -21.85
CA PRO A 78 -7.23 -1.79 -22.74
C PRO A 78 -6.06 -1.84 -23.72
N GLU A 79 -5.61 -0.69 -24.21
CA GLU A 79 -4.48 -0.60 -25.13
C GLU A 79 -3.19 -1.07 -24.49
N ILE A 80 -2.95 -0.63 -23.24
CA ILE A 80 -1.76 -1.04 -22.48
C ILE A 80 -1.83 -2.53 -22.15
N HIS A 81 -3.01 -3.00 -21.77
CA HIS A 81 -3.20 -4.43 -21.49
C HIS A 81 -2.84 -5.29 -22.71
N ALA A 82 -3.32 -4.89 -23.89
CA ALA A 82 -3.02 -5.61 -25.13
C ALA A 82 -1.53 -5.60 -25.44
N GLU A 83 -0.86 -4.46 -25.25
CA GLU A 83 0.58 -4.34 -25.49
C GLU A 83 1.39 -5.22 -24.54
N LEU A 84 1.02 -5.25 -23.29
CA LEU A 84 1.69 -6.10 -22.30
C LEU A 84 1.55 -7.57 -22.67
N PHE A 85 0.36 -7.97 -23.11
CA PHE A 85 0.12 -9.34 -23.55
C PHE A 85 1.01 -9.70 -24.76
N ARG A 86 1.12 -8.82 -25.75
CA ARG A 86 1.96 -9.06 -26.92
C ARG A 86 3.44 -9.19 -26.55
N LYS A 87 3.91 -8.35 -25.64
CA LYS A 87 5.30 -8.42 -25.18
C LYS A 87 5.58 -9.73 -24.45
N ALA A 88 4.63 -10.17 -23.63
CA ALA A 88 4.76 -11.45 -22.93
C ALA A 88 4.85 -12.61 -23.92
N GLN A 89 4.03 -12.59 -24.98
CA GLN A 89 4.06 -13.61 -26.01
C GLN A 89 5.40 -13.62 -26.78
N LYS A 90 5.91 -12.45 -27.14
CA LYS A 90 7.19 -12.34 -27.82
C LYS A 90 8.35 -12.84 -26.98
N ALA A 91 8.24 -12.69 -25.66
CA ALA A 91 9.25 -13.17 -24.73
C ALA A 91 9.14 -14.67 -24.46
N GLY A 92 8.13 -15.33 -25.02
CA GLY A 92 7.93 -16.77 -24.82
C GLY A 92 7.43 -17.13 -23.44
N ALA A 93 6.80 -16.19 -22.75
CA ALA A 93 6.29 -16.44 -21.40
C ALA A 93 5.03 -17.30 -21.44
N ASP A 94 4.83 -18.12 -20.40
CA ASP A 94 3.65 -18.99 -20.29
C ASP A 94 2.37 -18.20 -20.09
N SER A 95 2.47 -17.06 -19.44
CA SER A 95 1.32 -16.20 -19.19
C SER A 95 1.76 -14.75 -19.00
N LEU A 96 0.80 -13.84 -19.12
CA LEU A 96 1.05 -12.43 -18.84
C LEU A 96 1.52 -12.23 -17.39
N ASP A 97 0.88 -12.93 -16.46
CA ASP A 97 1.22 -12.82 -15.04
C ASP A 97 2.68 -13.21 -14.78
N THR A 98 3.13 -14.32 -15.35
CA THR A 98 4.49 -14.80 -15.18
C THR A 98 5.50 -13.78 -15.70
N TRP A 99 5.23 -13.23 -16.88
CA TRP A 99 6.10 -12.23 -17.49
C TRP A 99 6.13 -10.95 -16.64
N LEU A 100 4.96 -10.47 -16.20
CA LEU A 100 4.87 -9.26 -15.42
C LEU A 100 5.59 -9.40 -14.08
N VAL A 101 5.43 -10.52 -13.40
CA VAL A 101 6.13 -10.76 -12.12
C VAL A 101 7.63 -10.66 -12.33
N LYS A 102 8.14 -11.24 -13.39
CA LYS A 102 9.57 -11.19 -13.70
C LYS A 102 10.04 -9.75 -13.96
N GLU A 103 9.27 -9.00 -14.75
CA GLU A 103 9.60 -7.61 -15.06
C GLU A 103 9.60 -6.74 -13.80
N LEU A 104 8.61 -6.93 -12.94
CA LEU A 104 8.50 -6.18 -11.69
C LEU A 104 9.66 -6.50 -10.74
N LYS A 105 10.05 -7.78 -10.65
CA LYS A 105 11.20 -8.16 -9.84
C LYS A 105 12.48 -7.49 -10.33
N GLN A 106 12.69 -7.44 -11.63
CA GLN A 106 13.85 -6.77 -12.21
C GLN A 106 13.84 -5.27 -11.91
N SER A 107 12.66 -4.65 -11.98
CA SER A 107 12.49 -3.24 -11.68
C SER A 107 12.92 -2.91 -10.24
N VAL A 108 12.59 -3.78 -9.30
CA VAL A 108 12.94 -3.58 -7.89
C VAL A 108 14.41 -3.89 -7.63
N LEU A 109 14.91 -5.00 -8.20
CA LEU A 109 16.26 -5.47 -7.92
C LEU A 109 17.35 -4.65 -8.62
N HIS A 110 17.02 -3.98 -9.71
CA HIS A 110 17.97 -3.21 -10.51
C HIS A 110 17.68 -1.71 -10.53
N ALA A 111 16.81 -1.26 -9.64
CA ALA A 111 16.43 0.15 -9.54
C ALA A 111 17.55 1.02 -8.97
#